data_3afe9b73843db2a821a023c1b9812df3
#
_entry.id   3afe9b73843db2a821a023c1b9812df3
#
_cell.length_a   1.000
_cell.length_b   1.000
_cell.length_c   1.000
_cell.angle_alpha   90.00
_cell.angle_beta   90.00
_cell.angle_gamma   90.00
#
_symmetry.space_group_name_H-M   'P 1'
#
loop_
_entity.id
_entity.type
_entity.pdbx_description
1 polymer ?
#
loop_
_entity_poly.entity_id
_entity_poly.type
_entity_poly.pdbx_seq_one_letter_code
_entity_poly.pdbx_strand_id
1 'polypeptide(L)'
;LIRRQRQMCIRDSMFGVPVVKHGENGELRQKGKQAELSCGYGGSVGALKAMGALELGMKEEELKPLVDSWRSANPNIVRLWGEIERAAIHVIKTKEPQQVKCLRFTYQSGFLFIYLPSGRKLAYVKPRLGENQFGGTSITYEGVGGTKKWERLESFGGKLTENVIQAISRDILCYAMRTLRCCSIVMHVHDELIIEADPRVSLEAICEQMGRTPPWTPGLVLRADGFTSDFYICLLYTSPSP
;
A
#
# COMPACT_ATOMS: atom_id res chain seq x y z
N LEU A 1 1.79 3.19 -15.69
CA LEU A 1 0.85 2.47 -16.59
C LEU A 1 0.37 1.17 -15.94
N ILE A 2 1.25 0.30 -15.45
CA ILE A 2 0.86 -1.02 -14.88
C ILE A 2 -0.04 -0.86 -13.65
N ARG A 3 0.24 0.07 -12.74
CA ARG A 3 -0.62 0.35 -11.58
C ARG A 3 -1.99 0.88 -12.02
N ARG A 4 -2.03 1.78 -13.03
CA ARG A 4 -3.29 2.30 -13.60
C ARG A 4 -4.08 1.21 -14.33
N GLN A 5 -3.43 0.38 -15.13
CA GLN A 5 -4.08 -0.75 -15.80
C GLN A 5 -4.61 -1.78 -14.80
N ARG A 6 -3.84 -2.12 -13.76
CA ARG A 6 -4.28 -3.04 -12.71
C ARG A 6 -5.48 -2.50 -11.94
N GLN A 7 -5.49 -1.20 -11.62
CA GLN A 7 -6.64 -0.55 -11.01
C GLN A 7 -7.86 -0.48 -11.95
N MET A 8 -7.67 -0.38 -13.26
CA MET A 8 -8.74 -0.47 -14.24
C MET A 8 -9.28 -1.89 -14.32
N CYS A 9 -8.43 -2.89 -14.47
CA CYS A 9 -8.84 -4.31 -14.52
C CYS A 9 -9.59 -4.75 -13.25
N ILE A 10 -9.17 -4.30 -12.07
CA ILE A 10 -9.86 -4.59 -10.82
C ILE A 10 -11.25 -3.95 -10.81
N ARG A 11 -11.37 -2.71 -11.26
CA ARG A 11 -12.65 -2.00 -11.35
C ARG A 11 -13.57 -2.65 -12.37
N ASP A 12 -13.05 -3.02 -13.55
CA ASP A 12 -13.81 -3.72 -14.58
C ASP A 12 -14.37 -5.05 -14.05
N SER A 13 -13.55 -5.78 -13.28
CA SER A 13 -13.97 -7.02 -12.62
C SER A 13 -15.01 -6.80 -11.52
N MET A 14 -14.95 -5.66 -10.81
CA MET A 14 -15.93 -5.32 -9.76
C MET A 14 -17.31 -4.99 -10.32
N PHE A 15 -17.35 -4.27 -11.44
CA PHE A 15 -18.59 -3.77 -12.02
C PHE A 15 -19.08 -4.59 -13.22
N GLY A 16 -18.27 -5.52 -13.72
CA GLY A 16 -18.57 -6.35 -14.89
C GLY A 16 -18.66 -5.56 -16.20
N VAL A 17 -18.19 -4.30 -16.20
CA VAL A 17 -18.18 -3.40 -17.36
C VAL A 17 -16.85 -2.67 -17.46
N PRO A 18 -16.38 -2.33 -18.68
CA PRO A 18 -15.17 -1.52 -18.85
C PRO A 18 -15.33 -0.13 -18.20
N VAL A 19 -14.39 0.23 -17.34
CA VAL A 19 -14.40 1.53 -16.64
C VAL A 19 -13.40 2.47 -17.29
N VAL A 20 -13.89 3.53 -17.91
CA VAL A 20 -13.08 4.53 -18.63
C VAL A 20 -12.85 5.79 -17.82
N LYS A 21 -11.78 6.53 -18.17
CA LYS A 21 -11.42 7.76 -17.44
C LYS A 21 -12.42 8.89 -17.68
N HIS A 22 -12.96 8.99 -18.87
CA HIS A 22 -13.94 9.99 -19.29
C HIS A 22 -15.01 9.28 -20.13
N GLY A 23 -16.31 9.55 -19.89
CA GLY A 23 -17.42 8.93 -20.59
C GLY A 23 -18.52 8.41 -19.67
N GLU A 24 -19.41 7.60 -20.21
CA GLU A 24 -20.63 7.11 -19.52
C GLU A 24 -20.37 6.42 -18.17
N ASN A 25 -19.20 5.79 -18.00
CA ASN A 25 -18.82 5.04 -16.79
C ASN A 25 -17.83 5.79 -15.90
N GLY A 26 -17.64 7.09 -16.05
CA GLY A 26 -16.71 7.90 -15.28
C GLY A 26 -16.99 7.88 -13.76
N GLU A 27 -18.24 7.80 -13.35
CA GLU A 27 -18.64 7.69 -11.96
C GLU A 27 -18.20 6.37 -11.32
N LEU A 28 -18.25 5.27 -12.07
CA LEU A 28 -17.80 3.97 -11.59
C LEU A 28 -16.29 3.96 -11.29
N ARG A 29 -15.53 4.84 -11.96
CA ARG A 29 -14.10 5.02 -11.68
C ARG A 29 -13.88 5.59 -10.28
N GLN A 30 -14.67 6.56 -9.85
CA GLN A 30 -14.55 7.14 -8.51
C GLN A 30 -15.00 6.14 -7.44
N LYS A 31 -16.12 5.48 -7.65
CA LYS A 31 -16.60 4.40 -6.78
C LYS A 31 -15.55 3.28 -6.64
N GLY A 32 -14.95 2.86 -7.76
CA GLY A 32 -13.88 1.86 -7.76
C GLY A 32 -12.59 2.34 -7.06
N LYS A 33 -12.22 3.62 -7.20
CA LYS A 33 -11.08 4.20 -6.48
C LYS A 33 -11.32 4.19 -4.97
N GLN A 34 -12.51 4.56 -4.53
CA GLN A 34 -12.88 4.51 -3.10
C GLN A 34 -12.87 3.09 -2.56
N ALA A 35 -13.43 2.14 -3.30
CA ALA A 35 -13.42 0.74 -2.93
C ALA A 35 -11.99 0.20 -2.80
N GLU A 36 -11.12 0.48 -3.78
CA GLU A 36 -9.71 0.06 -3.78
C GLU A 36 -8.94 0.60 -2.57
N LEU A 37 -9.08 1.90 -2.28
CA LEU A 37 -8.39 2.53 -1.16
C LEU A 37 -8.94 2.08 0.20
N SER A 38 -10.26 1.89 0.31
CA SER A 38 -10.90 1.49 1.56
C SER A 38 -10.74 -0.01 1.82
N CYS A 39 -10.97 -0.85 0.80
CA CYS A 39 -10.98 -2.30 0.97
C CYS A 39 -9.59 -2.93 0.88
N GLY A 40 -8.63 -2.29 0.19
CA GLY A 40 -7.31 -2.85 -0.10
C GLY A 40 -6.52 -3.30 1.12
N TYR A 41 -6.83 -2.75 2.28
CA TYR A 41 -6.19 -3.06 3.56
C TYR A 41 -7.16 -3.57 4.63
N GLY A 42 -8.22 -4.24 4.20
CA GLY A 42 -9.17 -4.88 5.10
C GLY A 42 -10.29 -3.99 5.63
N GLY A 43 -10.42 -2.77 5.07
CA GLY A 43 -11.54 -1.90 5.38
C GLY A 43 -12.89 -2.52 4.99
N SER A 44 -13.95 -2.02 5.58
CA SER A 44 -15.32 -2.43 5.34
C SER A 44 -16.22 -1.20 5.16
N VAL A 45 -17.52 -1.35 5.32
CA VAL A 45 -18.52 -0.26 5.18
C VAL A 45 -18.13 0.99 5.97
N GLY A 46 -17.63 0.82 7.21
CA GLY A 46 -17.17 1.96 8.03
C GLY A 46 -16.02 2.74 7.41
N ALA A 47 -15.05 2.05 6.77
CA ALA A 47 -13.94 2.69 6.08
C ALA A 47 -14.41 3.45 4.82
N LEU A 48 -15.36 2.88 4.06
CA LEU A 48 -15.96 3.56 2.91
C LEU A 48 -16.67 4.85 3.33
N LYS A 49 -17.47 4.81 4.41
CA LYS A 49 -18.14 5.99 4.97
C LYS A 49 -17.13 7.06 5.40
N ALA A 50 -16.10 6.65 6.16
CA ALA A 50 -15.06 7.56 6.63
C ALA A 50 -14.25 8.21 5.50
N MET A 51 -14.19 7.58 4.33
CA MET A 51 -13.54 8.11 3.13
C MET A 51 -14.46 8.90 2.21
N GLY A 52 -15.66 9.22 2.65
CA GLY A 52 -16.57 10.10 1.90
C GLY A 52 -17.37 9.37 0.82
N ALA A 53 -17.64 8.07 0.96
CA ALA A 53 -18.40 7.34 -0.04
C ALA A 53 -19.85 7.87 -0.20
N LEU A 54 -20.45 8.32 0.89
CA LEU A 54 -21.81 8.89 0.87
C LEU A 54 -21.82 10.28 0.22
N GLU A 55 -20.77 11.10 0.43
CA GLU A 55 -20.60 12.41 -0.21
C GLU A 55 -20.40 12.29 -1.73
N LEU A 56 -19.87 11.15 -2.20
CA LEU A 56 -19.76 10.82 -3.62
C LEU A 56 -21.05 10.23 -4.22
N GLY A 57 -22.16 10.31 -3.47
CA GLY A 57 -23.49 9.89 -3.94
C GLY A 57 -23.73 8.38 -3.89
N MET A 58 -22.88 7.59 -3.21
CA MET A 58 -23.17 6.19 -2.96
C MET A 58 -24.24 6.06 -1.87
N LYS A 59 -25.20 5.15 -2.07
CA LYS A 59 -26.20 4.85 -1.06
C LYS A 59 -25.64 3.88 -0.02
N GLU A 60 -26.11 3.96 1.21
CA GLU A 60 -25.67 3.07 2.29
C GLU A 60 -25.86 1.59 1.95
N GLU A 61 -26.94 1.27 1.26
CA GLU A 61 -27.28 -0.08 0.81
C GLU A 61 -26.29 -0.66 -0.21
N GLU A 62 -25.59 0.20 -0.96
CA GLU A 62 -24.61 -0.18 -1.98
C GLU A 62 -23.24 -0.51 -1.37
N LEU A 63 -22.93 -0.02 -0.15
CA LEU A 63 -21.59 -0.11 0.42
C LEU A 63 -21.20 -1.56 0.76
N LYS A 64 -22.12 -2.34 1.34
CA LYS A 64 -21.83 -3.75 1.68
C LYS A 64 -21.63 -4.62 0.44
N PRO A 65 -22.53 -4.58 -0.59
CA PRO A 65 -22.31 -5.27 -1.86
C PRO A 65 -20.97 -4.88 -2.53
N LEU A 66 -20.59 -3.61 -2.48
CA LEU A 66 -19.34 -3.12 -3.05
C LEU A 66 -18.11 -3.75 -2.35
N VAL A 67 -18.11 -3.81 -1.01
CA VAL A 67 -17.04 -4.48 -0.24
C VAL A 67 -16.95 -5.96 -0.59
N ASP A 68 -18.10 -6.64 -0.67
CA ASP A 68 -18.14 -8.08 -0.96
C ASP A 68 -17.67 -8.37 -2.40
N SER A 69 -18.09 -7.56 -3.35
CA SER A 69 -17.62 -7.63 -4.75
C SER A 69 -16.11 -7.43 -4.85
N TRP A 70 -15.57 -6.42 -4.16
CA TRP A 70 -14.13 -6.18 -4.13
C TRP A 70 -13.35 -7.37 -3.54
N ARG A 71 -13.82 -7.91 -2.42
CA ARG A 71 -13.18 -9.08 -1.76
C ARG A 71 -13.23 -10.33 -2.64
N SER A 72 -14.35 -10.54 -3.33
CA SER A 72 -14.53 -11.66 -4.27
C SER A 72 -13.61 -11.53 -5.49
N ALA A 73 -13.39 -10.31 -5.97
CA ALA A 73 -12.45 -10.03 -7.06
C ALA A 73 -10.97 -10.13 -6.64
N ASN A 74 -10.68 -10.04 -5.33
CA ASN A 74 -9.32 -10.01 -4.78
C ASN A 74 -9.05 -11.09 -3.71
N PRO A 75 -9.38 -12.38 -3.95
CA PRO A 75 -9.31 -13.43 -2.92
C PRO A 75 -7.89 -13.68 -2.40
N ASN A 76 -6.87 -13.45 -3.23
CA ASN A 76 -5.46 -13.61 -2.85
C ASN A 76 -5.01 -12.53 -1.85
N ILE A 77 -5.53 -11.30 -1.97
CA ILE A 77 -5.23 -10.20 -1.04
C ILE A 77 -5.91 -10.50 0.30
N VAL A 78 -7.18 -10.88 0.28
CA VAL A 78 -7.94 -11.25 1.49
C VAL A 78 -7.26 -12.40 2.24
N ARG A 79 -6.80 -13.43 1.51
CA ARG A 79 -6.05 -14.55 2.09
C ARG A 79 -4.75 -14.09 2.73
N LEU A 80 -4.01 -13.18 2.07
CA LEU A 80 -2.75 -12.64 2.60
C LEU A 80 -2.94 -11.91 3.93
N TRP A 81 -4.02 -11.13 4.09
CA TRP A 81 -4.31 -10.50 5.39
C TRP A 81 -4.42 -11.53 6.51
N GLY A 82 -5.17 -12.61 6.27
CA GLY A 82 -5.33 -13.68 7.25
C GLY A 82 -4.04 -14.46 7.53
N GLU A 83 -3.20 -14.68 6.51
CA GLU A 83 -1.90 -15.34 6.67
C GLU A 83 -0.94 -14.50 7.54
N ILE A 84 -0.86 -13.20 7.28
CA ILE A 84 -0.03 -12.25 8.04
C ILE A 84 -0.52 -12.15 9.49
N GLU A 85 -1.83 -12.06 9.69
CA GLU A 85 -2.42 -11.97 11.04
C GLU A 85 -2.15 -13.23 11.86
N ARG A 86 -2.42 -14.42 11.31
CA ARG A 86 -2.15 -15.69 11.97
C ARG A 86 -0.67 -15.86 12.33
N ALA A 87 0.24 -15.47 11.43
CA ALA A 87 1.68 -15.53 11.69
C ALA A 87 2.08 -14.58 12.84
N ALA A 88 1.58 -13.36 12.86
CA ALA A 88 1.85 -12.40 13.92
C ALA A 88 1.29 -12.89 15.27
N ILE A 89 0.05 -13.38 15.30
CA ILE A 89 -0.58 -13.96 16.51
C ILE A 89 0.23 -15.16 17.02
N HIS A 90 0.62 -16.07 16.13
CA HIS A 90 1.42 -17.24 16.49
C HIS A 90 2.74 -16.82 17.14
N VAL A 91 3.50 -15.93 16.51
CA VAL A 91 4.79 -15.44 17.01
C VAL A 91 4.64 -14.69 18.34
N ILE A 92 3.57 -13.94 18.54
CA ILE A 92 3.30 -13.27 19.82
C ILE A 92 3.01 -14.30 20.92
N LYS A 93 2.28 -15.38 20.61
CA LYS A 93 1.93 -16.45 21.57
C LYS A 93 3.11 -17.34 21.91
N THR A 94 3.76 -17.91 20.90
CA THR A 94 4.74 -19.00 21.07
C THR A 94 6.18 -18.52 21.14
N LYS A 95 6.47 -17.32 20.65
CA LYS A 95 7.80 -16.76 20.41
C LYS A 95 8.57 -17.50 19.29
N GLU A 96 7.96 -18.47 18.63
CA GLU A 96 8.56 -19.21 17.53
C GLU A 96 8.46 -18.44 16.23
N PRO A 97 9.53 -18.39 15.41
CA PRO A 97 9.52 -17.69 14.14
C PRO A 97 8.50 -18.29 13.16
N GLN A 98 7.90 -17.43 12.34
CA GLN A 98 6.99 -17.83 11.26
C GLN A 98 7.40 -17.18 9.96
N GLN A 99 7.06 -17.84 8.84
CA GLN A 99 7.26 -17.32 7.51
C GLN A 99 5.96 -17.29 6.72
N VAL A 100 5.70 -16.14 6.07
CA VAL A 100 4.59 -15.95 5.14
C VAL A 100 5.18 -15.41 3.84
N LYS A 101 5.23 -16.25 2.81
CA LYS A 101 5.87 -15.92 1.53
C LYS A 101 7.30 -15.40 1.74
N CYS A 102 7.59 -14.17 1.33
CA CYS A 102 8.91 -13.50 1.48
C CYS A 102 9.09 -12.78 2.83
N LEU A 103 8.10 -12.84 3.73
CA LEU A 103 8.14 -12.17 5.03
C LEU A 103 8.52 -13.17 6.13
N ARG A 104 9.39 -12.76 7.05
CA ARG A 104 9.74 -13.54 8.23
C ARG A 104 9.34 -12.78 9.48
N PHE A 105 8.60 -13.44 10.36
CA PHE A 105 8.13 -12.91 11.63
C PHE A 105 8.94 -13.50 12.77
N THR A 106 9.41 -12.67 13.70
CA THR A 106 10.15 -13.12 14.89
C THR A 106 9.76 -12.29 16.10
N TYR A 107 9.95 -12.86 17.29
CA TYR A 107 9.82 -12.13 18.55
C TYR A 107 11.20 -12.05 19.20
N GLN A 108 11.66 -10.85 19.51
CA GLN A 108 12.98 -10.61 20.11
C GLN A 108 12.92 -9.41 21.05
N SER A 109 13.42 -9.56 22.27
CA SER A 109 13.58 -8.45 23.24
C SER A 109 12.34 -7.57 23.42
N GLY A 110 11.15 -8.18 23.43
CA GLY A 110 9.90 -7.43 23.59
C GLY A 110 9.34 -6.81 22.31
N PHE A 111 9.88 -7.18 21.15
CA PHE A 111 9.39 -6.68 19.84
C PHE A 111 8.91 -7.84 18.96
N LEU A 112 7.83 -7.62 18.24
CA LEU A 112 7.51 -8.36 17.04
C LEU A 112 8.22 -7.69 15.87
N PHE A 113 9.07 -8.44 15.18
CA PHE A 113 9.71 -7.99 13.94
C PHE A 113 9.10 -8.69 12.73
N ILE A 114 8.86 -7.91 11.67
CA ILE A 114 8.51 -8.43 10.35
C ILE A 114 9.66 -8.06 9.41
N TYR A 115 10.44 -9.05 8.98
CA TYR A 115 11.53 -8.86 8.03
C TYR A 115 10.97 -8.80 6.61
N LEU A 116 11.40 -7.78 5.89
CA LEU A 116 11.03 -7.51 4.51
C LEU A 116 12.04 -8.15 3.54
N PRO A 117 11.67 -8.35 2.26
CA PRO A 117 12.59 -8.91 1.26
C PRO A 117 13.89 -8.11 1.08
N SER A 118 13.86 -6.82 1.33
CA SER A 118 15.04 -5.92 1.31
C SER A 118 16.06 -6.18 2.43
N GLY A 119 15.72 -7.02 3.42
CA GLY A 119 16.47 -7.22 4.65
C GLY A 119 16.12 -6.23 5.78
N ARG A 120 15.39 -5.15 5.48
CA ARG A 120 14.86 -4.24 6.49
C ARG A 120 13.75 -4.90 7.30
N LYS A 121 13.48 -4.41 8.50
CA LYS A 121 12.42 -4.95 9.36
C LYS A 121 11.51 -3.86 9.88
N LEU A 122 10.23 -4.19 10.01
CA LEU A 122 9.26 -3.43 10.81
C LEU A 122 9.33 -3.92 12.26
N ALA A 123 9.15 -3.02 13.21
CA ALA A 123 9.23 -3.31 14.64
C ALA A 123 7.96 -2.85 15.35
N TYR A 124 7.32 -3.75 16.08
CA TYR A 124 6.14 -3.47 16.91
C TYR A 124 6.50 -3.68 18.36
N VAL A 125 6.42 -2.61 19.15
CA VAL A 125 6.92 -2.55 20.54
C VAL A 125 5.93 -3.21 21.48
N LYS A 126 6.40 -4.07 22.40
CA LYS A 126 5.61 -4.75 23.43
C LYS A 126 4.28 -5.30 22.88
N PRO A 127 4.33 -6.15 21.81
CA PRO A 127 3.13 -6.68 21.20
C PRO A 127 2.40 -7.60 22.20
N ARG A 128 1.08 -7.49 22.23
CA ARG A 128 0.19 -8.32 23.06
C ARG A 128 -1.03 -8.70 22.24
N LEU A 129 -1.68 -9.78 22.65
CA LEU A 129 -2.99 -10.12 22.15
C LEU A 129 -4.04 -9.47 23.06
N GLY A 130 -5.07 -8.94 22.44
CA GLY A 130 -6.25 -8.38 23.08
C GLY A 130 -7.50 -8.91 22.43
N GLU A 131 -8.63 -8.39 22.82
CA GLU A 131 -9.93 -8.63 22.21
C GLU A 131 -10.37 -7.36 21.46
N ASN A 132 -10.85 -7.52 20.23
CA ASN A 132 -11.39 -6.40 19.48
C ASN A 132 -12.86 -6.15 19.84
N GLN A 133 -13.42 -5.04 19.39
CA GLN A 133 -14.81 -4.65 19.64
C GLN A 133 -15.87 -5.67 19.14
N PHE A 134 -15.46 -6.68 18.39
CA PHE A 134 -16.32 -7.74 17.84
C PHE A 134 -16.13 -9.09 18.55
N GLY A 135 -15.38 -9.14 19.67
CA GLY A 135 -15.08 -10.36 20.41
C GLY A 135 -14.00 -11.25 19.81
N GLY A 136 -13.32 -10.80 18.75
CA GLY A 136 -12.22 -11.52 18.11
C GLY A 136 -10.85 -11.16 18.70
N THR A 137 -9.84 -12.02 18.48
CA THR A 137 -8.47 -11.73 18.87
C THR A 137 -7.92 -10.55 18.05
N SER A 138 -7.39 -9.54 18.74
CA SER A 138 -6.66 -8.44 18.12
C SER A 138 -5.18 -8.45 18.51
N ILE A 139 -4.37 -7.77 17.69
CA ILE A 139 -2.96 -7.54 17.95
C ILE A 139 -2.83 -6.11 18.47
N THR A 140 -2.20 -5.92 19.63
CA THR A 140 -1.93 -4.59 20.17
C THR A 140 -0.44 -4.39 20.37
N TYR A 141 0.03 -3.15 20.22
CA TYR A 141 1.44 -2.77 20.43
C TYR A 141 1.53 -1.31 20.92
N GLU A 142 2.68 -0.92 21.46
CA GLU A 142 2.92 0.45 21.87
C GLU A 142 3.54 1.26 20.72
N GLY A 143 3.06 2.47 20.50
CA GLY A 143 3.53 3.36 19.45
C GLY A 143 2.96 4.77 19.55
N VAL A 144 3.33 5.63 18.62
CA VAL A 144 2.78 6.98 18.51
C VAL A 144 1.45 6.91 17.78
N GLY A 145 0.37 7.27 18.47
CA GLY A 145 -0.98 7.29 17.91
C GLY A 145 -1.32 8.57 17.14
N GLY A 146 -2.57 8.68 16.74
CA GLY A 146 -3.09 9.83 15.98
C GLY A 146 -2.98 11.16 16.73
N THR A 147 -3.01 11.14 18.06
CA THR A 147 -2.82 12.29 18.95
C THR A 147 -1.36 12.69 19.13
N LYS A 148 -0.42 12.06 18.42
CA LYS A 148 1.04 12.20 18.58
C LYS A 148 1.57 11.84 19.96
N LYS A 149 0.79 11.10 20.77
CA LYS A 149 1.20 10.56 22.07
C LYS A 149 1.58 9.09 21.93
N TRP A 150 2.47 8.65 22.84
CA TRP A 150 2.82 7.24 22.98
C TRP A 150 1.67 6.52 23.67
N GLU A 151 1.06 5.58 22.98
CA GLU A 151 -0.12 4.86 23.44
C GLU A 151 -0.17 3.43 22.92
N ARG A 152 -1.11 2.64 23.42
CA ARG A 152 -1.36 1.30 22.91
C ARG A 152 -2.29 1.36 21.72
N LEU A 153 -1.79 0.85 20.61
CA LEU A 153 -2.47 0.82 19.32
C LEU A 153 -2.97 -0.57 19.03
N GLU A 154 -4.10 -0.67 18.38
CA GLU A 154 -4.65 -1.92 17.85
C GLU A 154 -4.28 -2.11 16.39
N SER A 155 -4.04 -3.37 15.99
CA SER A 155 -3.75 -3.75 14.62
C SER A 155 -4.38 -5.09 14.27
N PHE A 156 -4.51 -5.34 12.99
CA PHE A 156 -5.08 -6.56 12.41
C PHE A 156 -4.37 -6.87 11.09
N GLY A 157 -4.68 -8.00 10.47
CA GLY A 157 -3.98 -8.49 9.28
C GLY A 157 -3.91 -7.50 8.12
N GLY A 158 -5.02 -6.80 7.84
CA GLY A 158 -5.07 -5.77 6.80
C GLY A 158 -4.12 -4.61 7.09
N LYS A 159 -4.09 -4.11 8.34
CA LYS A 159 -3.21 -3.01 8.76
C LYS A 159 -1.73 -3.40 8.74
N LEU A 160 -1.42 -4.62 9.18
CA LEU A 160 -0.05 -5.15 9.08
C LEU A 160 0.37 -5.30 7.62
N THR A 161 -0.53 -5.74 6.75
CA THR A 161 -0.28 -5.84 5.30
C THR A 161 -0.04 -4.46 4.69
N GLU A 162 -0.83 -3.44 5.07
CA GLU A 162 -0.59 -2.05 4.66
C GLU A 162 0.83 -1.61 4.99
N ASN A 163 1.24 -1.77 6.26
CA ASN A 163 2.56 -1.38 6.72
C ASN A 163 3.68 -2.11 5.94
N VAL A 164 3.52 -3.40 5.67
CA VAL A 164 4.46 -4.20 4.89
C VAL A 164 4.57 -3.68 3.45
N ILE A 165 3.44 -3.46 2.78
CA ILE A 165 3.43 -3.00 1.38
C ILE A 165 4.00 -1.58 1.26
N GLN A 166 3.62 -0.68 2.15
CA GLN A 166 4.17 0.68 2.21
C GLN A 166 5.69 0.65 2.41
N ALA A 167 6.16 -0.20 3.32
CA ALA A 167 7.58 -0.34 3.59
C ALA A 167 8.37 -0.93 2.41
N ILE A 168 7.84 -1.96 1.73
CA ILE A 168 8.45 -2.53 0.52
C ILE A 168 8.50 -1.49 -0.60
N SER A 169 7.42 -0.72 -0.81
CA SER A 169 7.39 0.36 -1.80
C SER A 169 8.46 1.41 -1.53
N ARG A 170 8.65 1.78 -0.26
CA ARG A 170 9.73 2.68 0.15
C ARG A 170 11.11 2.09 -0.11
N ASP A 171 11.30 0.78 0.14
CA ASP A 171 12.58 0.10 -0.11
C ASP A 171 12.91 0.06 -1.62
N ILE A 172 11.90 -0.11 -2.48
CA ILE A 172 12.05 -0.04 -3.94
C ILE A 172 12.52 1.35 -4.37
N LEU A 173 11.90 2.41 -3.85
CA LEU A 173 12.34 3.78 -4.14
C LEU A 173 13.77 4.03 -3.65
N CYS A 174 14.12 3.57 -2.44
CA CYS A 174 15.47 3.67 -1.92
C CYS A 174 16.50 2.88 -2.76
N TYR A 175 16.10 1.74 -3.33
CA TYR A 175 16.95 1.01 -4.28
C TYR A 175 17.19 1.84 -5.55
N ALA A 176 16.14 2.44 -6.13
CA ALA A 176 16.26 3.33 -7.28
C ALA A 176 17.19 4.52 -6.98
N MET A 177 17.03 5.18 -5.82
CA MET A 177 17.93 6.27 -5.39
C MET A 177 19.40 5.82 -5.31
N ARG A 178 19.65 4.62 -4.81
CA ARG A 178 21.01 4.06 -4.72
C ARG A 178 21.63 3.77 -6.08
N THR A 179 20.84 3.31 -7.05
CA THR A 179 21.32 3.05 -8.42
C THR A 179 21.52 4.33 -9.22
N LEU A 180 20.76 5.39 -8.88
CA LEU A 180 20.88 6.75 -9.45
C LEU A 180 21.78 7.68 -8.65
N ARG A 181 22.63 7.16 -7.76
CA ARG A 181 23.52 7.98 -6.90
C ARG A 181 24.53 8.86 -7.64
N CYS A 182 24.75 8.61 -8.94
CA CYS A 182 25.55 9.47 -9.80
C CYS A 182 24.81 10.73 -10.26
N CYS A 183 23.49 10.76 -10.10
CA CYS A 183 22.66 11.91 -10.43
C CYS A 183 22.46 12.80 -9.20
N SER A 184 22.24 14.11 -9.43
CA SER A 184 21.90 15.08 -8.38
C SER A 184 20.44 14.92 -7.96
N ILE A 185 20.14 13.98 -7.07
CA ILE A 185 18.80 13.79 -6.49
C ILE A 185 18.60 14.87 -5.44
N VAL A 186 17.77 15.87 -5.75
CA VAL A 186 17.52 17.01 -4.86
C VAL A 186 16.36 16.78 -3.91
N MET A 187 15.38 15.96 -4.30
CA MET A 187 14.21 15.65 -3.47
C MET A 187 13.57 14.32 -3.89
N HIS A 188 12.76 13.75 -3.01
CA HIS A 188 11.82 12.69 -3.36
C HIS A 188 10.45 12.97 -2.72
N VAL A 189 9.38 12.61 -3.41
CA VAL A 189 8.00 12.77 -2.93
C VAL A 189 7.25 11.48 -3.24
N HIS A 190 6.76 10.79 -2.20
CA HIS A 190 6.06 9.50 -2.33
C HIS A 190 6.83 8.46 -3.16
N ASP A 191 6.50 8.32 -4.44
CA ASP A 191 7.09 7.40 -5.42
C ASP A 191 7.83 8.14 -6.56
N GLU A 192 8.08 9.43 -6.38
CA GLU A 192 8.78 10.32 -7.33
C GLU A 192 10.19 10.65 -6.86
N LEU A 193 11.09 10.82 -7.81
CA LEU A 193 12.41 11.43 -7.64
C LEU A 193 12.51 12.71 -8.43
N ILE A 194 13.02 13.77 -7.81
CA ILE A 194 13.34 15.02 -8.45
C ILE A 194 14.86 15.08 -8.60
N ILE A 195 15.31 15.16 -9.83
CA ILE A 195 16.72 15.14 -10.21
C ILE A 195 17.04 16.42 -10.94
N GLU A 196 18.02 17.17 -10.44
CA GLU A 196 18.62 18.26 -11.16
C GLU A 196 19.70 17.69 -12.10
N ALA A 197 19.54 17.90 -13.40
CA ALA A 197 20.41 17.31 -14.41
C ALA A 197 20.73 18.26 -15.54
N ASP A 198 21.90 18.08 -16.17
CA ASP A 198 22.24 18.72 -17.41
C ASP A 198 21.24 18.30 -18.51
N PRO A 199 20.81 19.23 -19.41
CA PRO A 199 19.88 18.91 -20.49
C PRO A 199 20.32 17.77 -21.43
N ARG A 200 21.60 17.40 -21.40
CA ARG A 200 22.16 16.27 -22.17
C ARG A 200 21.90 14.91 -21.55
N VAL A 201 21.45 14.85 -20.28
CA VAL A 201 21.14 13.59 -19.60
C VAL A 201 19.82 13.05 -20.14
N SER A 202 19.83 11.81 -20.62
CA SER A 202 18.63 11.18 -21.17
C SER A 202 17.62 10.86 -20.06
N LEU A 203 16.43 11.40 -20.19
CA LEU A 203 15.29 11.09 -19.33
C LEU A 203 14.91 9.60 -19.38
N GLU A 204 14.96 9.00 -20.57
CA GLU A 204 14.66 7.58 -20.80
C GLU A 204 15.62 6.70 -20.02
N ALA A 205 16.92 7.01 -20.01
CA ALA A 205 17.93 6.26 -19.28
C ALA A 205 17.70 6.32 -17.75
N ILE A 206 17.28 7.49 -17.23
CA ILE A 206 16.90 7.65 -15.82
C ILE A 206 15.66 6.82 -15.51
N CYS A 207 14.61 6.89 -16.34
CA CYS A 207 13.38 6.13 -16.16
C CYS A 207 13.63 4.60 -16.22
N GLU A 208 14.46 4.15 -17.17
CA GLU A 208 14.87 2.76 -17.26
C GLU A 208 15.59 2.30 -15.98
N GLN A 209 16.56 3.10 -15.52
CA GLN A 209 17.29 2.78 -14.30
C GLN A 209 16.40 2.78 -13.05
N MET A 210 15.49 3.74 -12.94
CA MET A 210 14.51 3.80 -11.84
C MET A 210 13.52 2.61 -11.88
N GLY A 211 13.18 2.14 -13.08
CA GLY A 211 12.30 0.99 -13.31
C GLY A 211 12.96 -0.38 -13.11
N ARG A 212 14.26 -0.45 -12.80
CA ARG A 212 14.94 -1.74 -12.58
C ARG A 212 14.43 -2.45 -11.35
N THR A 213 14.11 -3.72 -11.53
CA THR A 213 13.65 -4.59 -10.44
C THR A 213 14.79 -4.86 -9.46
N PRO A 214 14.60 -4.58 -8.16
CA PRO A 214 15.57 -4.95 -7.13
C PRO A 214 15.82 -6.46 -7.10
N PRO A 215 17.05 -6.94 -6.80
CA PRO A 215 17.37 -8.37 -6.76
C PRO A 215 16.52 -9.18 -5.76
N TRP A 216 16.01 -8.52 -4.73
CA TRP A 216 15.20 -9.13 -3.67
C TRP A 216 13.69 -9.16 -3.99
N THR A 217 13.26 -8.70 -5.18
CA THR A 217 11.87 -8.80 -5.67
C THR A 217 11.82 -9.46 -7.07
N PRO A 218 12.33 -10.69 -7.24
CA PRO A 218 12.34 -11.33 -8.54
C PRO A 218 10.93 -11.45 -9.11
N GLY A 219 10.76 -11.13 -10.41
CA GLY A 219 9.47 -11.17 -11.08
C GLY A 219 8.57 -9.96 -10.86
N LEU A 220 8.95 -8.98 -10.04
CA LEU A 220 8.22 -7.73 -9.92
C LEU A 220 8.52 -6.86 -11.16
N VAL A 221 7.47 -6.55 -11.92
CA VAL A 221 7.59 -5.64 -13.07
C VAL A 221 7.42 -4.20 -12.58
N LEU A 222 8.47 -3.40 -12.72
CA LEU A 222 8.49 -1.98 -12.40
C LEU A 222 8.60 -1.16 -13.67
N ARG A 223 8.06 0.04 -13.66
CA ARG A 223 8.19 1.03 -14.70
C ARG A 223 8.19 2.42 -14.07
N ALA A 224 9.08 3.28 -14.54
CA ALA A 224 9.07 4.70 -14.26
C ALA A 224 8.71 5.47 -15.54
N ASP A 225 7.95 6.53 -15.38
CA ASP A 225 7.67 7.53 -16.40
C ASP A 225 8.18 8.87 -15.85
N GLY A 226 8.65 9.76 -16.71
CA GLY A 226 9.19 11.04 -16.29
C GLY A 226 8.92 12.16 -17.31
N PHE A 227 9.21 13.36 -16.92
CA PHE A 227 9.20 14.55 -17.77
C PHE A 227 10.28 15.53 -17.30
N THR A 228 10.66 16.47 -18.16
CA THR A 228 11.59 17.56 -17.85
C THR A 228 10.84 18.87 -17.68
N SER A 229 11.33 19.73 -16.80
CA SER A 229 10.78 21.05 -16.56
C SER A 229 11.89 21.96 -16.01
N ASP A 230 11.83 23.26 -16.29
CA ASP A 230 12.76 24.26 -15.77
C ASP A 230 12.53 24.59 -14.29
N PHE A 231 11.42 24.12 -13.71
CA PHE A 231 11.07 24.31 -12.30
C PHE A 231 10.28 23.11 -11.78
N TYR A 232 10.25 22.95 -10.46
CA TYR A 232 9.48 21.88 -9.83
C TYR A 232 7.97 22.05 -10.04
N ILE A 233 7.35 21.06 -10.65
CA ILE A 233 5.90 20.98 -10.83
C ILE A 233 5.36 19.80 -10.01
N CYS A 234 4.52 20.10 -9.03
CA CYS A 234 3.83 19.05 -8.29
C CYS A 234 2.68 18.48 -9.12
N LEU A 235 2.82 17.26 -9.61
CA LEU A 235 1.79 16.59 -10.42
C LEU A 235 0.44 16.41 -9.70
N LEU A 236 0.43 16.44 -8.37
CA LEU A 236 -0.81 16.38 -7.59
C LEU A 236 -1.69 17.62 -7.79
N TYR A 237 -1.08 18.77 -8.11
CA TYR A 237 -1.79 20.04 -8.36
C TYR A 237 -2.05 20.32 -9.83
N THR A 238 -1.27 19.74 -10.75
CA THR A 238 -1.39 19.97 -12.18
C THR A 238 -2.33 19.00 -12.90
N SER A 239 -2.62 17.86 -12.30
CA SER A 239 -3.73 17.03 -12.78
C SER A 239 -5.01 17.65 -12.26
N PRO A 240 -5.96 18.05 -13.11
CA PRO A 240 -7.31 18.32 -12.64
C PRO A 240 -7.74 17.12 -11.83
N SER A 241 -8.23 17.38 -10.61
CA SER A 241 -8.68 16.32 -9.70
C SER A 241 -9.52 15.34 -10.50
N PRO A 242 -9.15 14.07 -10.51
CA PRO A 242 -9.85 13.11 -11.35
C PRO A 242 -11.28 12.93 -10.92
#